data_d3b373fe1c8e55c93378a12fad3e09d8
#
_entry.id   d3b373fe1c8e55c93378a12fad3e09d8
#
_cell.length_a   1.000
_cell.length_b   1.000
_cell.length_c   1.000
_cell.angle_alpha   90.00
_cell.angle_beta   90.00
_cell.angle_gamma   90.00
#
_symmetry.space_group_name_H-M   'P 1'
#
loop_
_entity.id
_entity.type
_entity.pdbx_description
1 polymer ?
#
loop_
_entity_poly.entity_id
_entity_poly.type
_entity_poly.pdbx_seq_one_letter_code
_entity_poly.pdbx_strand_id
1 'polypeptide(L)'
;MIAPALPLLAGGNTKFQPVFVGDVAESIIYCLSNSQTDGQIYELGGPSIYSFKELLVYMLSVIDKKRALISVPMFAMRLPAAMASILPNPPITSDQLRMLETDNIVNENMLDITSFGITPQPIEAHVPNYLSCYRQGGIFASS
;
A
#
# COMPACT_ATOMS: atom_id res chain seq x y z
N MET A 1 13.18 18.16 -2.10
CA MET A 1 13.09 18.25 -3.57
C MET A 1 12.23 17.08 -4.04
N ILE A 2 11.02 17.31 -4.51
CA ILE A 2 10.11 16.25 -4.94
C ILE A 2 10.39 15.98 -6.43
N ALA A 3 10.71 14.73 -6.79
CA ALA A 3 10.99 14.35 -8.16
C ALA A 3 9.84 14.74 -9.11
N PRO A 4 10.10 15.23 -10.32
CA PRO A 4 9.08 15.63 -11.28
C PRO A 4 8.28 14.45 -11.83
N ALA A 5 8.79 13.23 -11.68
CA ALA A 5 8.18 11.99 -12.11
C ALA A 5 8.30 10.93 -11.03
N LEU A 6 7.32 10.03 -10.95
CA LEU A 6 7.32 8.87 -10.06
C LEU A 6 7.60 7.60 -10.87
N PRO A 7 8.53 6.75 -10.42
CA PRO A 7 8.79 5.48 -11.08
C PRO A 7 7.64 4.49 -10.81
N LEU A 8 7.10 3.88 -11.87
CA LEU A 8 6.24 2.72 -11.81
C LEU A 8 7.10 1.47 -11.86
N LEU A 9 7.31 0.86 -10.71
CA LEU A 9 8.06 -0.39 -10.58
C LEU A 9 7.21 -1.55 -11.13
N ALA A 10 7.83 -2.50 -11.81
CA ALA A 10 7.15 -3.63 -12.46
C ALA A 10 5.99 -3.20 -13.39
N GLY A 11 6.09 -2.00 -14.00
CA GLY A 11 4.98 -1.44 -14.80
C GLY A 11 3.78 -0.99 -13.98
N GLY A 12 3.82 -1.09 -12.65
CA GLY A 12 2.74 -0.73 -11.74
C GLY A 12 1.57 -1.73 -11.72
N ASN A 13 1.76 -2.95 -12.22
CA ASN A 13 0.69 -3.95 -12.36
C ASN A 13 0.47 -4.79 -11.10
N THR A 14 1.44 -4.81 -10.17
CA THR A 14 1.35 -5.54 -8.91
C THR A 14 0.10 -5.09 -8.14
N LYS A 15 -0.67 -6.05 -7.68
CA LYS A 15 -1.95 -5.82 -7.02
C LYS A 15 -1.78 -5.74 -5.51
N PHE A 16 -2.55 -4.86 -4.91
CA PHE A 16 -2.65 -4.66 -3.47
C PHE A 16 -4.11 -4.60 -3.05
N GLN A 17 -4.38 -5.08 -1.85
CA GLN A 17 -5.70 -5.01 -1.22
C GLN A 17 -5.57 -4.25 0.11
N PRO A 18 -5.51 -2.90 0.07
CA PRO A 18 -5.29 -2.08 1.25
C PRO A 18 -6.42 -2.28 2.27
N VAL A 19 -6.05 -2.47 3.53
CA VAL A 19 -6.98 -2.59 4.65
C VAL A 19 -6.87 -1.37 5.56
N PHE A 20 -7.99 -0.92 6.10
CA PHE A 20 -8.01 0.17 7.08
C PHE A 20 -7.46 -0.32 8.43
N VAL A 21 -6.60 0.47 9.05
CA VAL A 21 -5.94 0.09 10.32
C VAL A 21 -6.96 -0.11 11.46
N GLY A 22 -8.08 0.61 11.44
CA GLY A 22 -9.17 0.44 12.40
C GLY A 22 -9.81 -0.95 12.31
N ASP A 23 -10.04 -1.43 11.09
CA ASP A 23 -10.61 -2.76 10.84
C ASP A 23 -9.64 -3.86 11.31
N VAL A 24 -8.32 -3.66 11.13
CA VAL A 24 -7.28 -4.56 11.66
C VAL A 24 -7.32 -4.58 13.19
N ALA A 25 -7.43 -3.41 13.84
CA ALA A 25 -7.49 -3.32 15.29
C ALA A 25 -8.76 -4.00 15.84
N GLU A 26 -9.91 -3.83 15.19
CA GLU A 26 -11.14 -4.51 15.54
C GLU A 26 -11.03 -6.03 15.39
N SER A 27 -10.40 -6.50 14.31
CA SER A 27 -10.12 -7.93 14.11
C SER A 27 -9.27 -8.51 15.24
N ILE A 28 -8.23 -7.80 15.69
CA ILE A 28 -7.39 -8.22 16.82
C ILE A 28 -8.22 -8.30 18.11
N ILE A 29 -9.05 -7.31 18.39
CA ILE A 29 -9.92 -7.31 19.58
C ILE A 29 -10.88 -8.50 19.54
N TYR A 30 -11.45 -8.79 18.38
CA TYR A 30 -12.31 -9.95 18.18
C TYR A 30 -11.58 -11.26 18.50
N CYS A 31 -10.38 -11.44 17.95
CA CYS A 31 -9.56 -12.63 18.20
C CYS A 31 -9.22 -12.82 19.68
N LEU A 32 -8.87 -11.73 20.38
CA LEU A 32 -8.57 -11.78 21.82
C LEU A 32 -9.77 -12.13 22.69
N SER A 33 -10.99 -11.87 22.19
CA SER A 33 -12.24 -12.09 22.91
C SER A 33 -12.91 -13.42 22.56
N ASN A 34 -12.39 -14.17 21.57
CA ASN A 34 -13.06 -15.32 21.00
C ASN A 34 -12.09 -16.51 20.83
N SER A 35 -12.19 -17.50 21.72
CA SER A 35 -11.34 -18.70 21.66
C SER A 35 -11.56 -19.57 20.40
N GLN A 36 -12.65 -19.35 19.66
CA GLN A 36 -12.87 -20.06 18.38
C GLN A 36 -11.87 -19.65 17.30
N THR A 37 -11.17 -18.53 17.49
CA THR A 37 -10.13 -18.05 16.58
C THR A 37 -8.74 -18.62 16.88
N ASP A 38 -8.58 -19.35 17.98
CA ASP A 38 -7.31 -19.90 18.43
C ASP A 38 -6.73 -20.86 17.39
N GLY A 39 -5.47 -20.61 17.02
CA GLY A 39 -4.75 -21.43 16.05
C GLY A 39 -5.20 -21.26 14.60
N GLN A 40 -6.13 -20.35 14.31
CA GLN A 40 -6.58 -20.04 12.95
C GLN A 40 -5.70 -18.95 12.32
N ILE A 41 -5.64 -18.96 10.98
CA ILE A 41 -4.96 -17.94 10.19
C ILE A 41 -6.02 -17.15 9.43
N TYR A 42 -5.95 -15.82 9.54
CA TYR A 42 -6.82 -14.89 8.86
C TYR A 42 -6.00 -13.95 7.99
N GLU A 43 -6.43 -13.76 6.75
CA GLU A 43 -5.84 -12.78 5.85
C GLU A 43 -6.72 -11.52 5.80
N LEU A 44 -6.19 -10.38 6.22
CA LEU A 44 -6.96 -9.16 6.32
C LEU A 44 -6.75 -8.28 5.10
N GLY A 45 -7.80 -8.06 4.34
CA GLY A 45 -7.81 -7.19 3.17
C GLY A 45 -8.98 -6.21 3.19
N GLY A 46 -8.82 -5.09 2.49
CA GLY A 46 -9.91 -4.14 2.29
C GLY A 46 -10.92 -4.63 1.23
N PRO A 47 -11.98 -3.82 0.95
CA PRO A 47 -13.06 -4.24 0.06
C PRO A 47 -12.68 -4.27 -1.41
N SER A 48 -11.56 -3.67 -1.80
CA SER A 48 -11.17 -3.50 -3.20
C SER A 48 -9.70 -3.79 -3.45
N ILE A 49 -9.42 -4.34 -4.62
CA ILE A 49 -8.08 -4.62 -5.11
C ILE A 49 -7.69 -3.52 -6.10
N TYR A 50 -6.47 -2.99 -5.95
CA TYR A 50 -5.90 -1.96 -6.80
C TYR A 50 -4.54 -2.38 -7.31
N SER A 51 -4.20 -2.01 -8.53
CA SER A 51 -2.82 -2.05 -8.99
C SER A 51 -1.99 -0.94 -8.31
N PHE A 52 -0.69 -1.12 -8.22
CA PHE A 52 0.21 -0.08 -7.71
C PHE A 52 0.06 1.25 -8.46
N LYS A 53 -0.17 1.18 -9.78
CA LYS A 53 -0.44 2.35 -10.61
C LYS A 53 -1.73 3.07 -10.20
N GLU A 54 -2.82 2.33 -9.99
CA GLU A 54 -4.11 2.91 -9.57
C GLU A 54 -4.00 3.59 -8.21
N LEU A 55 -3.29 2.96 -7.26
CA LEU A 55 -3.04 3.58 -5.95
C LEU A 55 -2.25 4.89 -6.07
N LEU A 56 -1.20 4.93 -6.91
CA LEU A 56 -0.44 6.17 -7.12
C LEU A 56 -1.28 7.25 -7.79
N VAL A 57 -2.07 6.90 -8.81
CA VAL A 57 -2.98 7.84 -9.47
C VAL A 57 -4.00 8.39 -8.48
N TYR A 58 -4.59 7.51 -7.67
CA TYR A 58 -5.55 7.90 -6.65
C TYR A 58 -4.91 8.86 -5.62
N MET A 59 -3.74 8.50 -5.05
CA MET A 59 -3.04 9.37 -4.10
C MET A 59 -2.70 10.74 -4.70
N LEU A 60 -2.21 10.79 -5.95
CA LEU A 60 -1.92 12.03 -6.64
C LEU A 60 -3.18 12.88 -6.83
N SER A 61 -4.32 12.26 -7.14
CA SER A 61 -5.61 12.97 -7.26
C SER A 61 -6.06 13.56 -5.93
N VAL A 62 -5.89 12.80 -4.83
CA VAL A 62 -6.25 13.26 -3.48
C VAL A 62 -5.43 14.46 -3.05
N ILE A 63 -4.13 14.51 -3.36
CA ILE A 63 -3.25 15.63 -2.99
C ILE A 63 -3.22 16.77 -4.04
N ASP A 64 -4.03 16.64 -5.10
CA ASP A 64 -4.10 17.60 -6.21
C ASP A 64 -2.73 17.88 -6.84
N LYS A 65 -1.95 16.84 -7.10
CA LYS A 65 -0.65 16.95 -7.77
C LYS A 65 -0.60 16.11 -9.04
N LYS A 66 -0.18 16.74 -10.13
CA LYS A 66 0.07 16.07 -11.41
C LYS A 66 1.54 15.67 -11.48
N ARG A 67 1.81 14.37 -11.61
CA ARG A 67 3.16 13.81 -11.80
C ARG A 67 3.13 12.81 -12.95
N ALA A 68 4.18 12.82 -13.77
CA ALA A 68 4.36 11.79 -14.77
C ALA A 68 4.68 10.46 -14.07
N LEU A 69 4.01 9.39 -14.47
CA LEU A 69 4.31 8.03 -14.04
C LEU A 69 5.15 7.37 -15.12
N ILE A 70 6.40 7.03 -14.81
CA ILE A 70 7.35 6.45 -15.76
C ILE A 70 7.56 4.98 -15.40
N SER A 71 7.18 4.09 -16.32
CA SER A 71 7.41 2.65 -16.14
C SER A 71 8.91 2.35 -16.18
N VAL A 72 9.40 1.77 -15.09
CA VAL A 72 10.81 1.33 -14.98
C VAL A 72 10.81 -0.19 -14.91
N PRO A 73 11.46 -0.86 -15.86
CA PRO A 73 11.56 -2.31 -15.84
C PRO A 73 12.40 -2.78 -14.65
N MET A 74 12.00 -3.90 -14.05
CA MET A 74 12.61 -4.42 -12.81
C MET A 74 14.13 -4.65 -12.92
N PHE A 75 14.61 -5.11 -14.09
CA PHE A 75 16.06 -5.33 -14.26
C PHE A 75 16.86 -4.02 -14.14
N ALA A 76 16.29 -2.88 -14.57
CA ALA A 76 16.95 -1.58 -14.46
C ALA A 76 17.00 -1.07 -13.01
N MET A 77 16.17 -1.59 -12.12
CA MET A 77 16.15 -1.24 -10.70
C MET A 77 17.01 -2.15 -9.83
N ARG A 78 17.25 -3.39 -10.26
CA ARG A 78 18.03 -4.36 -9.47
C ARG A 78 19.50 -3.93 -9.31
N LEU A 79 20.12 -3.38 -10.34
CA LEU A 79 21.50 -2.92 -10.27
C LEU A 79 21.70 -1.73 -9.31
N PRO A 80 20.95 -0.63 -9.44
CA PRO A 80 21.04 0.48 -8.49
C PRO A 80 20.67 0.08 -7.06
N ALA A 81 19.67 -0.81 -6.86
CA ALA A 81 19.30 -1.27 -5.52
C ALA A 81 20.39 -2.13 -4.88
N ALA A 82 21.06 -2.99 -5.65
CA ALA A 82 22.20 -3.78 -5.17
C ALA A 82 23.38 -2.88 -4.80
N MET A 83 23.66 -1.83 -5.58
CA MET A 83 24.70 -0.84 -5.26
C MET A 83 24.27 0.06 -4.08
N ALA A 84 23.00 0.46 -3.99
CA ALA A 84 22.47 1.30 -2.93
C ALA A 84 22.41 0.57 -1.59
N SER A 85 22.36 -0.78 -1.57
CA SER A 85 22.37 -1.57 -0.32
C SER A 85 23.68 -1.40 0.48
N ILE A 86 24.72 -0.84 -0.11
CA ILE A 86 26.00 -0.50 0.55
C ILE A 86 25.87 0.85 1.30
N LEU A 87 24.87 1.68 0.98
CA LEU A 87 24.65 2.95 1.65
C LEU A 87 23.91 2.74 2.99
N PRO A 88 24.19 3.56 4.02
CA PRO A 88 23.56 3.44 5.33
C PRO A 88 22.03 3.66 5.34
N ASN A 89 21.47 4.30 4.30
CA ASN A 89 20.02 4.51 4.10
C ASN A 89 19.67 4.41 2.61
N PRO A 90 19.52 3.17 2.08
CA PRO A 90 19.18 3.01 0.67
C PRO A 90 17.74 3.51 0.42
N PRO A 91 17.49 4.24 -0.68
CA PRO A 91 16.16 4.75 -1.01
C PRO A 91 15.16 3.64 -1.34
N ILE A 92 15.63 2.48 -1.78
CA ILE A 92 14.85 1.27 -2.05
C ILE A 92 15.73 0.07 -1.72
N THR A 93 15.20 -0.89 -0.95
CA THR A 93 15.89 -2.13 -0.62
C THR A 93 15.52 -3.24 -1.62
N SER A 94 16.40 -4.25 -1.73
CA SER A 94 16.14 -5.44 -2.57
C SER A 94 14.86 -6.18 -2.15
N ASP A 95 14.53 -6.18 -0.85
CA ASP A 95 13.33 -6.84 -0.35
C ASP A 95 12.06 -6.06 -0.74
N GLN A 96 12.11 -4.73 -0.71
CA GLN A 96 11.01 -3.90 -1.21
C GLN A 96 10.75 -4.13 -2.71
N LEU A 97 11.81 -4.34 -3.50
CA LEU A 97 11.65 -4.69 -4.91
C LEU A 97 10.99 -6.06 -5.09
N ARG A 98 11.37 -7.06 -4.28
CA ARG A 98 10.75 -8.39 -4.31
C ARG A 98 9.27 -8.35 -3.94
N MET A 99 8.90 -7.54 -2.93
CA MET A 99 7.50 -7.36 -2.54
C MET A 99 6.64 -6.78 -3.69
N LEU A 100 7.24 -6.02 -4.60
CA LEU A 100 6.56 -5.47 -5.78
C LEU A 100 6.51 -6.46 -6.97
N GLU A 101 7.12 -7.62 -6.87
CA GLU A 101 7.04 -8.69 -7.88
C GLU A 101 5.85 -9.64 -7.65
N THR A 102 5.25 -9.62 -6.47
CA THR A 102 4.18 -10.53 -6.07
C THR A 102 2.94 -9.75 -5.65
N ASP A 103 1.77 -10.17 -6.09
CA ASP A 103 0.50 -9.58 -5.66
C ASP A 103 0.31 -9.77 -4.15
N ASN A 104 -0.11 -8.72 -3.48
CA ASN A 104 -0.44 -8.71 -2.06
C ASN A 104 -1.95 -8.53 -1.89
N ILE A 105 -2.65 -9.62 -2.07
CA ILE A 105 -4.12 -9.72 -2.01
C ILE A 105 -4.50 -10.92 -1.14
N VAL A 106 -5.69 -10.88 -0.55
CA VAL A 106 -6.25 -11.99 0.24
C VAL A 106 -6.51 -13.18 -0.69
N ASN A 107 -6.18 -14.38 -0.22
CA ASN A 107 -6.50 -15.63 -0.89
C ASN A 107 -7.97 -15.99 -0.62
N GLU A 108 -8.75 -16.22 -1.67
CA GLU A 108 -10.18 -16.55 -1.61
C GLU A 108 -10.49 -17.82 -0.79
N ASN A 109 -9.51 -18.70 -0.57
CA ASN A 109 -9.67 -19.94 0.21
C ASN A 109 -9.29 -19.77 1.70
N MET A 110 -8.87 -18.57 2.12
CA MET A 110 -8.51 -18.29 3.50
C MET A 110 -9.67 -17.57 4.22
N LEU A 111 -9.67 -17.70 5.56
CA LEU A 111 -10.54 -16.90 6.40
C LEU A 111 -10.10 -15.44 6.30
N ASP A 112 -11.05 -14.56 6.14
CA ASP A 112 -10.81 -13.13 5.97
C ASP A 112 -11.49 -12.29 7.05
N ILE A 113 -11.41 -10.97 6.91
CA ILE A 113 -11.97 -10.00 7.86
C ILE A 113 -13.49 -10.13 8.02
N THR A 114 -14.21 -10.60 7.00
CA THR A 114 -15.67 -10.77 7.05
C THR A 114 -16.07 -11.93 7.97
N SER A 115 -15.15 -12.88 8.23
CA SER A 115 -15.35 -13.98 9.19
C SER A 115 -15.57 -13.46 10.62
N PHE A 116 -15.16 -12.23 10.91
CA PHE A 116 -15.41 -11.55 12.19
C PHE A 116 -16.72 -10.74 12.21
N GLY A 117 -17.48 -10.73 11.12
CA GLY A 117 -18.63 -9.85 10.95
C GLY A 117 -18.24 -8.38 10.70
N ILE A 118 -16.98 -8.09 10.46
CA ILE A 118 -16.47 -6.75 10.15
C ILE A 118 -16.68 -6.48 8.67
N THR A 119 -17.27 -5.33 8.34
CA THR A 119 -17.36 -4.84 6.97
C THR A 119 -16.16 -3.96 6.69
N PRO A 120 -15.20 -4.39 5.84
CA PRO A 120 -13.97 -3.64 5.61
C PRO A 120 -14.25 -2.29 4.95
N GLN A 121 -13.57 -1.24 5.43
CA GLN A 121 -13.76 0.13 4.96
C GLN A 121 -12.89 0.44 3.74
N PRO A 122 -13.43 1.16 2.74
CA PRO A 122 -12.68 1.53 1.54
C PRO A 122 -11.65 2.62 1.82
N ILE A 123 -10.58 2.66 1.01
CA ILE A 123 -9.52 3.67 1.14
C ILE A 123 -10.05 5.09 0.93
N GLU A 124 -11.11 5.25 0.15
CA GLU A 124 -11.75 6.53 -0.14
C GLU A 124 -12.33 7.20 1.10
N ALA A 125 -12.69 6.43 2.11
CA ALA A 125 -13.23 6.96 3.38
C ALA A 125 -12.13 7.59 4.26
N HIS A 126 -10.88 7.15 4.15
CA HIS A 126 -9.82 7.51 5.10
C HIS A 126 -8.65 8.26 4.49
N VAL A 127 -8.19 7.84 3.31
CA VAL A 127 -7.00 8.40 2.65
C VAL A 127 -7.08 9.92 2.43
N PRO A 128 -8.23 10.52 2.05
CA PRO A 128 -8.33 11.97 1.90
C PRO A 128 -8.00 12.74 3.19
N ASN A 129 -8.37 12.21 4.36
CA ASN A 129 -8.07 12.82 5.65
C ASN A 129 -6.57 12.74 5.96
N TYR A 130 -5.93 11.58 5.74
CA TYR A 130 -4.49 11.39 5.97
C TYR A 130 -3.63 12.24 5.06
N LEU A 131 -4.04 12.40 3.81
CA LEU A 131 -3.27 13.13 2.81
C LEU A 131 -3.61 14.62 2.71
N SER A 132 -4.57 15.11 3.49
CA SER A 132 -4.98 16.54 3.49
C SER A 132 -3.80 17.48 3.76
N CYS A 133 -2.86 17.08 4.63
CA CYS A 133 -1.67 17.86 4.99
C CYS A 133 -0.67 18.05 3.84
N TYR A 134 -0.73 17.21 2.78
CA TYR A 134 0.15 17.30 1.60
C TYR A 134 -0.48 18.07 0.43
N ARG A 135 -1.74 18.47 0.54
CA ARG A 135 -2.41 19.34 -0.44
C ARG A 135 -1.77 20.71 -0.49
N GLN A 136 -2.05 21.46 -1.55
CA GLN A 136 -1.63 22.86 -1.65
C GLN A 136 -2.27 23.64 -0.49
N GLY A 137 -1.44 24.35 0.30
CA GLY A 137 -1.87 25.00 1.55
C GLY A 137 -1.95 24.11 2.79
N GLY A 138 -1.64 22.83 2.68
CA GLY A 138 -1.47 21.93 3.84
C GLY A 138 -0.15 22.17 4.58
N ILE A 139 -0.05 21.70 5.84
CA ILE A 139 1.12 21.94 6.71
C ILE A 139 2.45 21.40 6.16
N PHE A 140 2.41 20.44 5.24
CA PHE A 140 3.57 19.89 4.53
C PHE A 140 3.62 20.31 3.05
N ALA A 141 2.80 21.27 2.63
CA ALA A 141 2.90 21.84 1.30
C ALA A 141 4.22 22.61 1.23
N SER A 142 5.23 22.07 0.57
CA SER A 142 6.43 22.82 0.25
C SER A 142 6.05 23.98 -0.68
N SER A 143 6.40 25.16 -0.26
CA SER A 143 6.38 26.39 -1.05
C SER A 143 7.09 26.19 -2.38
#